data_687594854a857aac3ffd5a7d33930cc2
#
_entry.id   687594854a857aac3ffd5a7d33930cc2
#
_cell.length_a   1.000
_cell.length_b   1.000
_cell.length_c   1.000
_cell.angle_alpha   90.00
_cell.angle_beta   90.00
_cell.angle_gamma   90.00
#
_symmetry.space_group_name_H-M   'P 1'
#
loop_
_entity.id
_entity.type
_entity.pdbx_description
1 polymer ?
#
loop_
_entity_poly.entity_id
_entity_poly.type
_entity_poly.pdbx_seq_one_letter_code
_entity_poly.pdbx_strand_id
1 'polypeptide(L)'
;MDFAMQLNTPPHNSSVPSGPPADAGKLIRAWRHRAGLTQEGLAHSLSVTFSTVSRWENGHVLPSRLAWRALQQLAAERGCPLVEFQESA
;
A
#
# COMPACT_ATOMS: atom_id res chain seq x y z
N MET A 1 -18.46 30.43 4.23
CA MET A 1 -17.95 30.25 4.09
C MET A 1 -16.98 29.77 4.60
N ASP A 2 -16.78 29.60 4.85
CA ASP A 2 -15.86 29.17 5.33
C ASP A 2 -15.75 27.89 5.38
N PHE A 3 -16.58 27.27 5.16
CA PHE A 3 -16.52 25.97 5.11
C PHE A 3 -15.54 25.54 4.23
N ALA A 4 -15.21 26.31 3.40
CA ALA A 4 -14.20 25.92 2.59
C ALA A 4 -13.02 25.68 3.35
N MET A 5 -12.83 26.40 4.22
CA MET A 5 -11.66 26.22 4.81
C MET A 5 -11.64 25.17 5.62
N GLN A 6 -12.58 24.84 6.11
CA GLN A 6 -12.45 23.82 6.87
C GLN A 6 -12.20 22.69 6.23
N LEU A 7 -12.40 22.70 5.10
CA LEU A 7 -12.09 21.60 4.52
C LEU A 7 -10.82 21.32 4.46
N ASN A 8 -10.18 22.16 4.50
CA ASN A 8 -8.95 21.83 4.41
C ASN A 8 -8.41 21.47 5.52
N THR A 9 -8.82 21.63 6.20
CA THR A 9 -8.30 21.25 7.15
C THR A 9 -8.17 20.23 7.51
N PRO A 10 -8.11 19.79 7.21
CA PRO A 10 -7.86 18.88 7.64
C PRO A 10 -6.90 18.55 7.92
N PRO A 11 -6.52 18.83 7.91
CA PRO A 11 -5.68 18.45 7.99
C PRO A 11 -5.44 17.65 8.71
N HIS A 12 -5.76 17.44 9.03
CA HIS A 12 -5.52 16.71 9.65
C HIS A 12 -5.38 15.65 9.20
N ASN A 13 -5.73 15.60 8.41
CA ASN A 13 -5.47 14.68 7.72
C ASN A 13 -4.16 14.52 7.57
N SER A 14 -3.47 15.32 7.79
CA SER A 14 -2.09 15.18 7.68
C SER A 14 -1.57 14.20 8.64
N SER A 15 -2.28 13.85 9.63
CA SER A 15 -1.77 12.87 10.53
C SER A 15 -1.92 11.49 9.96
N VAL A 16 -2.60 11.33 8.87
CA VAL A 16 -2.78 10.04 8.26
C VAL A 16 -1.69 9.79 7.25
N PRO A 17 -0.91 8.74 7.41
CA PRO A 17 0.14 8.49 6.44
C PRO A 17 -0.45 8.21 5.10
N SER A 18 0.06 8.85 4.10
CA SER A 18 -0.43 8.60 2.76
C SER A 18 0.53 7.75 1.97
N GLY A 19 1.67 7.43 2.52
CA GLY A 19 2.65 6.63 1.83
C GLY A 19 2.93 5.33 2.55
N PRO A 20 3.83 4.52 2.01
CA PRO A 20 4.11 3.24 2.62
C PRO A 20 4.93 3.38 3.89
N PRO A 21 4.76 2.45 4.82
CA PRO A 21 5.62 2.43 6.00
C PRO A 21 7.00 1.93 5.63
N ALA A 22 7.94 2.12 6.53
CA ALA A 22 9.31 1.72 6.26
C ALA A 22 9.45 0.23 5.99
N ASP A 23 8.58 -0.59 6.58
CA ASP A 23 8.65 -2.02 6.38
C ASP A 23 7.65 -2.51 5.34
N ALA A 24 7.32 -1.63 4.39
CA ALA A 24 6.33 -1.98 3.38
C ALA A 24 6.67 -3.26 2.64
N GLY A 25 7.94 -3.51 2.39
CA GLY A 25 8.31 -4.71 1.65
C GLY A 25 7.88 -5.98 2.36
N LYS A 26 8.03 -6.01 3.68
CA LYS A 26 7.63 -7.17 4.45
C LYS A 26 6.12 -7.33 4.45
N LEU A 27 5.41 -6.22 4.53
CA LEU A 27 3.96 -6.25 4.50
C LEU A 27 3.45 -6.74 3.16
N ILE A 28 4.07 -6.27 2.09
CA ILE A 28 3.67 -6.68 0.76
C ILE A 28 3.86 -8.18 0.59
N ARG A 29 5.02 -8.66 1.02
CA ARG A 29 5.32 -10.08 0.86
C ARG A 29 4.35 -10.94 1.65
N ALA A 30 4.09 -10.57 2.90
CA ALA A 30 3.19 -11.34 3.73
C ALA A 30 1.78 -11.33 3.16
N TRP A 31 1.33 -10.17 2.73
CA TRP A 31 0.00 -10.07 2.15
C TRP A 31 -0.10 -10.88 0.86
N ARG A 32 0.95 -10.79 0.03
CA ARG A 32 0.95 -11.52 -1.24
C ARG A 32 0.79 -13.01 -1.01
N HIS A 33 1.50 -13.54 -0.03
CA HIS A 33 1.39 -14.95 0.29
C HIS A 33 0.00 -15.31 0.77
N ARG A 34 -0.59 -14.47 1.60
CA ARG A 34 -1.94 -14.74 2.08
C ARG A 34 -2.94 -14.69 0.94
N ALA A 35 -2.70 -13.84 -0.03
CA ALA A 35 -3.60 -13.72 -1.17
C ALA A 35 -3.38 -14.82 -2.20
N GLY A 36 -2.35 -15.63 -2.02
CA GLY A 36 -2.07 -16.70 -2.96
C GLY A 36 -1.48 -16.23 -4.27
N LEU A 37 -0.81 -15.08 -4.26
CA LEU A 37 -0.24 -14.53 -5.48
C LEU A 37 1.26 -14.76 -5.55
N THR A 38 1.75 -14.99 -6.77
CA THR A 38 3.17 -14.95 -7.01
C THR A 38 3.60 -13.50 -7.18
N GLN A 39 4.92 -13.27 -7.16
CA GLN A 39 5.41 -11.94 -7.44
C GLN A 39 4.98 -11.47 -8.81
N GLU A 40 5.01 -12.37 -9.79
CA GLU A 40 4.58 -12.03 -11.13
C GLU A 40 3.08 -11.72 -11.17
N GLY A 41 2.29 -12.47 -10.44
CA GLY A 41 0.86 -12.24 -10.38
C GLY A 41 0.54 -10.90 -9.78
N LEU A 42 1.26 -10.53 -8.72
CA LEU A 42 1.05 -9.24 -8.12
C LEU A 42 1.47 -8.13 -9.07
N ALA A 43 2.61 -8.30 -9.73
CA ALA A 43 3.08 -7.29 -10.67
C ALA A 43 2.05 -7.07 -11.78
N HIS A 44 1.50 -8.16 -12.27
CA HIS A 44 0.49 -8.07 -13.33
C HIS A 44 -0.74 -7.32 -12.83
N SER A 45 -1.19 -7.64 -11.62
CA SER A 45 -2.38 -6.98 -11.06
C SER A 45 -2.19 -5.49 -10.89
N LEU A 46 -0.96 -5.06 -10.66
CA LEU A 46 -0.68 -3.65 -10.44
C LEU A 46 -0.14 -2.95 -11.68
N SER A 47 0.04 -3.68 -12.77
CA SER A 47 0.60 -3.12 -14.00
C SER A 47 2.00 -2.59 -13.78
N VAL A 48 2.79 -3.30 -13.00
CA VAL A 48 4.20 -2.97 -12.81
C VAL A 48 5.01 -4.19 -13.21
N THR A 49 6.33 -4.06 -13.21
CA THR A 49 7.18 -5.18 -13.59
C THR A 49 7.44 -6.09 -12.41
N PHE A 50 7.80 -7.31 -12.71
CA PHE A 50 8.23 -8.25 -11.69
C PHE A 50 9.39 -7.69 -10.87
N SER A 51 10.35 -7.05 -11.54
CA SER A 51 11.48 -6.47 -10.84
C SER A 51 11.06 -5.43 -9.83
N THR A 52 10.03 -4.68 -10.15
CA THR A 52 9.55 -3.66 -9.24
C THR A 52 9.04 -4.30 -7.94
N VAL A 53 8.23 -5.35 -8.07
CA VAL A 53 7.71 -6.03 -6.89
C VAL A 53 8.85 -6.63 -6.09
N SER A 54 9.78 -7.27 -6.79
CA SER A 54 10.92 -7.88 -6.14
C SER A 54 11.73 -6.87 -5.34
N ARG A 55 11.95 -5.70 -5.91
CA ARG A 55 12.73 -4.68 -5.22
C ARG A 55 11.99 -4.14 -4.01
N TRP A 56 10.68 -4.02 -4.08
CA TRP A 56 9.91 -3.62 -2.91
C TRP A 56 10.08 -4.65 -1.79
N GLU A 57 9.92 -5.93 -2.12
CA GLU A 57 9.94 -6.98 -1.11
C GLU A 57 11.32 -7.17 -0.51
N ASN A 58 12.34 -6.88 -1.28
CA ASN A 58 13.71 -7.00 -0.78
C ASN A 58 14.18 -5.74 -0.07
N GLY A 59 13.33 -4.74 0.01
CA GLY A 59 13.69 -3.53 0.74
C GLY A 59 14.62 -2.61 0.00
N HIS A 60 14.80 -2.81 -1.30
CA HIS A 60 15.70 -1.95 -2.07
C HIS A 60 15.07 -0.60 -2.38
N VAL A 61 13.74 -0.55 -2.44
CA VAL A 61 13.04 0.68 -2.72
C VAL A 61 11.63 0.55 -2.16
N LEU A 62 11.08 1.64 -1.68
CA LEU A 62 9.71 1.63 -1.21
C LEU A 62 8.77 1.91 -2.38
N PRO A 63 7.56 1.37 -2.34
CA PRO A 63 6.58 1.75 -3.36
C PRO A 63 6.29 3.23 -3.26
N SER A 64 5.99 3.85 -4.38
CA SER A 64 5.55 5.24 -4.36
C SER A 64 4.21 5.32 -3.64
N ARG A 65 3.80 6.54 -3.31
CA ARG A 65 2.50 6.72 -2.66
C ARG A 65 1.38 6.20 -3.53
N LEU A 66 1.48 6.45 -4.81
CA LEU A 66 0.47 5.99 -5.73
C LEU A 66 0.43 4.47 -5.81
N ALA A 67 1.59 3.85 -5.87
CA ALA A 67 1.66 2.41 -5.89
C ALA A 67 1.14 1.81 -4.58
N TRP A 68 1.45 2.46 -3.47
CA TRP A 68 0.99 1.98 -2.17
C TRP A 68 -0.54 2.03 -2.10
N ARG A 69 -1.13 3.09 -2.62
CA ARG A 69 -2.58 3.18 -2.65
C ARG A 69 -3.18 2.11 -3.53
N ALA A 70 -2.55 1.83 -4.66
CA ALA A 70 -3.04 0.79 -5.54
C ALA A 70 -2.97 -0.57 -4.86
N LEU A 71 -1.90 -0.81 -4.09
CA LEU A 71 -1.78 -2.03 -3.33
C LEU A 71 -2.88 -2.14 -2.29
N GLN A 72 -3.15 -1.05 -1.58
CA GLN A 72 -4.19 -1.06 -0.57
C GLN A 72 -5.56 -1.33 -1.19
N GLN A 73 -5.79 -0.76 -2.34
CA GLN A 73 -7.06 -0.96 -3.01
C GLN A 73 -7.20 -2.40 -3.50
N LEU A 74 -6.15 -2.95 -4.07
CA LEU A 74 -6.16 -4.33 -4.52
C LEU A 74 -6.42 -5.26 -3.33
N ALA A 75 -5.76 -4.99 -2.22
CA ALA A 75 -5.92 -5.82 -1.02
C ALA A 75 -7.35 -5.76 -0.52
N ALA A 76 -7.93 -4.58 -0.52
CA ALA A 76 -9.31 -4.44 -0.07
C ALA A 76 -10.26 -5.19 -0.99
N GLU A 77 -10.00 -5.15 -2.28
CA GLU A 77 -10.86 -5.85 -3.24
C GLU A 77 -10.80 -7.35 -3.05
N ARG A 78 -9.69 -7.84 -2.56
CA ARG A 78 -9.54 -9.25 -2.32
C ARG A 78 -10.00 -9.66 -0.92
N GLY A 79 -10.53 -8.72 -0.16
CA GLY A 79 -11.05 -9.03 1.16
C GLY A 79 -10.00 -9.21 2.22
N CYS A 80 -8.79 -8.74 1.98
CA CYS A 80 -7.70 -8.87 2.94
C CYS A 80 -6.88 -7.60 2.94
N PRO A 81 -7.38 -6.54 3.57
CA PRO A 81 -6.70 -5.24 3.51
C PRO A 81 -5.32 -5.27 4.13
N LEU A 82 -4.40 -4.61 3.46
CA LEU A 82 -3.05 -4.50 3.98
C LEU A 82 -3.01 -3.81 5.33
N VAL A 83 -3.86 -2.84 5.49
CA VAL A 83 -3.80 -2.01 6.68
C VAL A 83 -4.13 -2.80 7.94
N GLU A 84 -4.80 -3.91 7.81
CA GLU A 84 -5.09 -4.71 8.98
C GLU A 84 -3.86 -5.25 9.63
N PHE A 85 -2.82 -5.52 8.86
CA PHE A 85 -1.62 -6.03 9.45
C PHE A 85 -1.00 -5.01 10.36
N GLN A 86 -1.05 -3.77 9.99
CA GLN A 86 -0.45 -2.75 10.80
C GLN A 86 -1.20 -2.54 12.06
N GLU A 87 -2.50 -2.67 12.00
CA GLU A 87 -3.25 -2.42 13.19
C GLU A 87 -3.15 -3.53 14.18
N SER A 88 -3.00 -4.72 13.72
CA SER A 88 -2.89 -5.80 14.65
C SER A 88 -1.56 -5.83 15.31
N ALA A 89 -0.63 -5.09 14.81
CA ALA A 89 0.61 -5.02 15.52
C ALA A 89 0.46 -4.09 16.70
#